data_13b442ebb17b2b18cd2eeb1107f533eb
#
_entry.id   13b442ebb17b2b18cd2eeb1107f533eb
#
_cell.length_a   1.000
_cell.length_b   1.000
_cell.length_c   1.000
_cell.angle_alpha   90.00
_cell.angle_beta   90.00
_cell.angle_gamma   90.00
#
_symmetry.space_group_name_H-M   'P 1'
#
loop_
_entity.id
_entity.type
_entity.pdbx_description
1 polymer ?
#
loop_
_entity_poly.entity_id
_entity_poly.type
_entity_poly.pdbx_seq_one_letter_code
_entity_poly.pdbx_strand_id
1 'polypeptide(L)'
;MTKHINDRIAEHYSDIFSFVISRVDNLYIAEEITQNVMEKAIRKNSFLRKKESLKSWMMTIAANAVNDYYREVKRINAALLKEDEVFDASGEEIENIEDIKNDILNMIVSREAGRNIIEALESLEYKYRSVINLNAVCGFDFVEISKILNVNVNTVKTRYCRGLKKLKAAYLKLDEGGVLNERK
;
A
#
# COMPACT_ATOMS: atom_id res chain seq x y z
N MET A 1 -0.58 19.01 28.57
CA MET A 1 -1.87 18.27 28.55
C MET A 1 -1.67 17.00 27.76
N THR A 2 -1.85 15.85 28.37
CA THR A 2 -1.75 14.55 27.68
C THR A 2 -3.01 14.36 26.84
N LYS A 3 -2.87 14.35 25.50
CA LYS A 3 -4.01 14.07 24.60
C LYS A 3 -4.66 12.73 24.96
N HIS A 4 -5.99 12.72 24.96
CA HIS A 4 -6.74 11.48 25.16
C HIS A 4 -6.39 10.46 24.08
N ILE A 5 -6.36 9.17 24.40
CA ILE A 5 -5.94 8.12 23.43
C ILE A 5 -6.82 8.14 22.17
N ASN A 6 -8.10 8.46 22.32
CA ASN A 6 -9.02 8.56 21.18
C ASN A 6 -8.64 9.71 20.21
N ASP A 7 -8.17 10.85 20.73
CA ASP A 7 -7.70 11.96 19.89
C ASP A 7 -6.47 11.54 19.08
N ARG A 8 -5.56 10.80 19.72
CA ARG A 8 -4.37 10.26 19.05
C ARG A 8 -4.73 9.22 17.96
N ILE A 9 -5.76 8.40 18.21
CA ILE A 9 -6.27 7.46 17.21
C ILE A 9 -6.85 8.25 16.02
N ALA A 10 -7.64 9.28 16.27
CA ALA A 10 -8.26 10.11 15.24
C ALA A 10 -7.22 10.81 14.32
N GLU A 11 -6.06 11.18 14.85
CA GLU A 11 -4.97 11.79 14.08
C GLU A 11 -4.46 10.88 12.95
N HIS A 12 -4.63 9.57 13.08
CA HIS A 12 -4.18 8.59 12.08
C HIS A 12 -5.26 8.21 11.06
N TYR A 13 -6.44 8.83 11.09
CA TYR A 13 -7.52 8.51 10.14
C TYR A 13 -7.07 8.64 8.68
N SER A 14 -6.43 9.76 8.34
CA SER A 14 -5.96 10.03 6.98
C SER A 14 -4.93 9.01 6.49
N ASP A 15 -4.00 8.62 7.37
CA ASP A 15 -2.99 7.60 7.06
C ASP A 15 -3.64 6.23 6.78
N ILE A 16 -4.60 5.84 7.64
CA ILE A 16 -5.33 4.57 7.50
C ILE A 16 -6.19 4.58 6.25
N PHE A 17 -6.93 5.66 6.01
CA PHE A 17 -7.76 5.80 4.83
C PHE A 17 -6.95 5.73 3.54
N SER A 18 -5.84 6.48 3.45
CA SER A 18 -4.92 6.45 2.31
C SER A 18 -4.36 5.06 2.05
N PHE A 19 -4.06 4.33 3.12
CA PHE A 19 -3.62 2.95 3.03
C PHE A 19 -4.72 2.01 2.51
N VAL A 20 -5.95 2.15 2.99
CA VAL A 20 -7.07 1.30 2.60
C VAL A 20 -7.50 1.60 1.17
N ILE A 21 -7.72 2.88 0.80
CA ILE A 21 -8.16 3.27 -0.55
C ILE A 21 -7.17 2.88 -1.64
N SER A 22 -5.86 2.86 -1.32
CA SER A 22 -4.85 2.37 -2.26
C SER A 22 -4.93 0.86 -2.54
N ARG A 23 -5.84 0.15 -1.89
CA ARG A 23 -5.97 -1.33 -1.94
C ARG A 23 -7.33 -1.82 -2.35
N VAL A 24 -8.37 -1.04 -2.11
CA VAL A 24 -9.73 -1.35 -2.53
C VAL A 24 -10.17 -0.32 -3.54
N ASP A 25 -10.62 -0.78 -4.71
CA ASP A 25 -10.96 0.10 -5.85
C ASP A 25 -12.36 0.73 -5.69
N ASN A 26 -12.84 0.85 -4.45
CA ASN A 26 -14.17 1.39 -4.15
C ASN A 26 -14.10 2.28 -2.91
N LEU A 27 -14.46 3.56 -3.10
CA LEU A 27 -14.42 4.59 -2.05
C LEU A 27 -15.31 4.22 -0.84
N TYR A 28 -16.50 3.73 -1.10
CA TYR A 28 -17.44 3.35 -0.05
C TYR A 28 -16.91 2.22 0.83
N ILE A 29 -16.33 1.20 0.19
CA ILE A 29 -15.69 0.08 0.88
C ILE A 29 -14.45 0.55 1.66
N ALA A 30 -13.67 1.48 1.10
CA ALA A 30 -12.52 2.04 1.79
C ALA A 30 -12.93 2.80 3.06
N GLU A 31 -13.99 3.58 3.00
CA GLU A 31 -14.56 4.29 4.15
C GLU A 31 -15.05 3.30 5.21
N GLU A 32 -15.81 2.30 4.82
CA GLU A 32 -16.35 1.27 5.72
C GLU A 32 -15.20 0.52 6.44
N ILE A 33 -14.19 0.05 5.70
CA ILE A 33 -13.04 -0.63 6.29
C ILE A 33 -12.29 0.31 7.23
N THR A 34 -12.09 1.58 6.84
CA THR A 34 -11.40 2.56 7.69
C THR A 34 -12.16 2.82 8.99
N GLN A 35 -13.47 3.01 8.93
CA GLN A 35 -14.30 3.18 10.13
C GLN A 35 -14.21 1.94 11.04
N ASN A 36 -14.28 0.74 10.49
CA ASN A 36 -14.12 -0.50 11.24
C ASN A 36 -12.74 -0.61 11.92
N VAL A 37 -11.68 -0.13 11.26
CA VAL A 37 -10.33 -0.09 11.83
C VAL A 37 -10.27 0.90 13.01
N MET A 38 -10.83 2.09 12.84
CA MET A 38 -10.89 3.11 13.90
C MET A 38 -11.64 2.62 15.12
N GLU A 39 -12.81 1.99 14.92
CA GLU A 39 -13.61 1.41 15.99
C GLU A 39 -12.85 0.29 16.73
N LYS A 40 -12.21 -0.63 15.99
CA LYS A 40 -11.37 -1.69 16.57
C LYS A 40 -10.20 -1.11 17.35
N ALA A 41 -9.58 -0.03 16.88
CA ALA A 41 -8.49 0.65 17.57
C ALA A 41 -8.96 1.27 18.90
N ILE A 42 -10.11 1.95 18.90
CA ILE A 42 -10.71 2.50 20.12
C ILE A 42 -11.06 1.40 21.14
N ARG A 43 -11.63 0.30 20.70
CA ARG A 43 -11.99 -0.82 21.59
C ARG A 43 -10.78 -1.57 22.15
N LYS A 44 -9.71 -1.67 21.38
CA LYS A 44 -8.55 -2.51 21.70
C LYS A 44 -7.31 -1.73 22.14
N ASN A 45 -7.41 -0.42 22.39
CA ASN A 45 -6.28 0.42 22.77
C ASN A 45 -5.55 -0.05 24.06
N SER A 46 -6.25 -0.75 24.96
CA SER A 46 -5.66 -1.34 26.16
C SER A 46 -4.67 -2.47 25.87
N PHE A 47 -4.73 -3.09 24.70
CA PHE A 47 -3.81 -4.14 24.25
C PHE A 47 -2.56 -3.57 23.56
N LEU A 48 -2.50 -2.26 23.34
CA LEU A 48 -1.33 -1.62 22.74
C LEU A 48 -0.13 -1.76 23.68
N ARG A 49 0.89 -2.48 23.23
CA ARG A 49 2.13 -2.59 23.99
C ARG A 49 2.86 -1.25 23.94
N LYS A 50 3.43 -0.81 25.08
CA LYS A 50 4.16 0.47 25.19
C LYS A 50 5.31 0.63 24.20
N LYS A 51 5.82 -0.47 23.62
CA LYS A 51 6.93 -0.49 22.64
C LYS A 51 6.47 -0.33 21.18
N GLU A 52 5.18 -0.47 20.89
CA GLU A 52 4.65 -0.35 19.54
C GLU A 52 4.20 1.08 19.29
N SER A 53 4.51 1.62 18.10
CA SER A 53 3.91 2.88 17.69
C SER A 53 2.42 2.66 17.45
N LEU A 54 1.58 3.60 17.90
CA LEU A 54 0.13 3.56 17.68
C LEU A 54 -0.17 3.43 16.17
N LYS A 55 0.54 4.19 15.34
CA LYS A 55 0.40 4.15 13.89
C LYS A 55 0.67 2.75 13.31
N SER A 56 1.79 2.12 13.68
CA SER A 56 2.17 0.79 13.19
C SER A 56 1.14 -0.27 13.61
N TRP A 57 0.66 -0.20 14.85
CA TRP A 57 -0.37 -1.11 15.35
C TRP A 57 -1.70 -0.94 14.60
N MET A 58 -2.15 0.30 14.36
CA MET A 58 -3.36 0.58 13.60
C MET A 58 -3.22 0.14 12.13
N MET A 59 -2.03 0.30 11.52
CA MET A 59 -1.75 -0.21 10.18
C MET A 59 -1.84 -1.73 10.10
N THR A 60 -1.42 -2.45 11.15
CA THR A 60 -1.59 -3.91 11.23
C THR A 60 -3.07 -4.29 11.26
N ILE A 61 -3.90 -3.55 12.01
CA ILE A 61 -5.35 -3.76 12.02
C ILE A 61 -5.94 -3.50 10.62
N ALA A 62 -5.51 -2.44 9.95
CA ALA A 62 -5.96 -2.07 8.61
C ALA A 62 -5.58 -3.13 7.56
N ALA A 63 -4.31 -3.60 7.59
CA ALA A 63 -3.85 -4.66 6.69
C ALA A 63 -4.66 -5.94 6.84
N ASN A 64 -4.95 -6.35 8.08
CA ASN A 64 -5.79 -7.50 8.34
C ASN A 64 -7.23 -7.30 7.85
N ALA A 65 -7.82 -6.12 8.06
CA ALA A 65 -9.17 -5.82 7.61
C ALA A 65 -9.29 -5.87 6.08
N VAL A 66 -8.29 -5.34 5.34
CA VAL A 66 -8.23 -5.45 3.88
C VAL A 66 -8.06 -6.91 3.43
N ASN A 67 -7.20 -7.68 4.09
CA ASN A 67 -7.05 -9.10 3.78
C ASN A 67 -8.33 -9.89 4.02
N ASP A 68 -9.06 -9.60 5.10
CA ASP A 68 -10.33 -10.23 5.43
C ASP A 68 -11.40 -9.89 4.37
N TYR A 69 -11.44 -8.62 3.91
CA TYR A 69 -12.30 -8.19 2.81
C TYR A 69 -12.02 -9.02 1.54
N TYR A 70 -10.77 -9.14 1.13
CA TYR A 70 -10.44 -9.93 -0.07
C TYR A 70 -10.68 -11.43 0.09
N ARG A 71 -10.50 -11.99 1.29
CA ARG A 71 -10.90 -13.38 1.57
C ARG A 71 -12.39 -13.59 1.38
N GLU A 72 -13.20 -12.63 1.84
CA GLU A 72 -14.64 -12.70 1.68
C GLU A 72 -15.06 -12.54 0.21
N VAL A 73 -14.49 -11.57 -0.52
CA VAL A 73 -14.69 -11.40 -1.96
C VAL A 73 -14.27 -12.66 -2.72
N LYS A 74 -13.12 -13.27 -2.37
CA LYS A 74 -12.65 -14.51 -2.99
C LYS A 74 -13.59 -15.68 -2.66
N ARG A 75 -14.12 -15.76 -1.45
CA ARG A 75 -15.09 -16.78 -1.03
C ARG A 75 -16.39 -16.67 -1.85
N ILE A 76 -16.88 -15.44 -2.03
CA ILE A 76 -18.07 -15.16 -2.85
C ILE A 76 -17.78 -15.50 -4.32
N ASN A 77 -16.61 -15.12 -4.85
CA ASN A 77 -16.21 -15.36 -6.23
C ASN A 77 -15.73 -16.80 -6.48
N ALA A 78 -15.21 -17.52 -5.47
CA ALA A 78 -14.82 -18.92 -5.59
C ALA A 78 -16.02 -19.86 -5.81
N ALA A 79 -17.23 -19.37 -5.54
CA ALA A 79 -18.44 -20.00 -6.05
C ALA A 79 -18.57 -19.84 -7.58
N LEU A 80 -17.78 -18.97 -8.22
CA LEU A 80 -17.87 -18.60 -9.63
C LEU A 80 -16.58 -18.88 -10.45
N LEU A 81 -15.38 -18.84 -9.85
CA LEU A 81 -14.13 -19.04 -10.59
C LEU A 81 -13.04 -19.67 -9.71
N LYS A 82 -12.42 -20.73 -10.23
CA LYS A 82 -11.15 -21.28 -9.75
C LYS A 82 -10.03 -20.50 -10.41
N GLU A 83 -9.14 -19.88 -9.66
CA GLU A 83 -7.80 -19.57 -10.17
C GLU A 83 -6.76 -19.28 -9.07
N ASP A 84 -5.64 -19.82 -9.27
CA ASP A 84 -4.37 -20.07 -8.66
C ASP A 84 -3.67 -18.85 -8.01
N GLU A 85 -3.29 -19.03 -6.73
CA GLU A 85 -2.20 -18.27 -6.12
C GLU A 85 -0.86 -18.85 -6.58
N VAL A 86 -0.23 -18.22 -7.55
CA VAL A 86 1.16 -18.52 -7.92
C VAL A 86 2.09 -17.93 -6.85
N PHE A 87 2.71 -18.82 -6.09
CA PHE A 87 3.79 -18.51 -5.17
C PHE A 87 5.03 -18.15 -5.98
N ASP A 88 5.30 -16.86 -6.13
CA ASP A 88 6.47 -16.38 -6.91
C ASP A 88 7.74 -16.41 -6.05
N ALA A 89 8.42 -17.56 -6.08
CA ALA A 89 9.71 -17.80 -5.43
C ALA A 89 10.87 -17.72 -6.44
N SER A 90 10.89 -16.73 -7.32
CA SER A 90 12.04 -16.50 -8.20
C SER A 90 13.03 -15.55 -7.51
N GLY A 91 14.20 -16.09 -7.18
CA GLY A 91 15.34 -15.35 -6.67
C GLY A 91 16.02 -14.58 -7.80
N GLU A 92 15.59 -13.36 -8.08
CA GLU A 92 16.34 -12.42 -8.89
C GLU A 92 17.21 -11.53 -7.98
N GLU A 93 18.42 -11.24 -8.44
CA GLU A 93 19.35 -10.32 -7.78
C GLU A 93 18.67 -8.97 -7.52
N ILE A 94 18.82 -8.49 -6.28
CA ILE A 94 18.28 -7.21 -5.85
C ILE A 94 19.22 -6.14 -6.40
N GLU A 95 18.89 -5.55 -7.55
CA GLU A 95 19.53 -4.31 -8.04
C GLU A 95 19.42 -3.21 -6.99
N ASN A 96 20.35 -2.24 -7.06
CA ASN A 96 20.42 -1.13 -6.11
C ASN A 96 19.08 -0.36 -6.04
N ILE A 97 18.38 -0.52 -4.95
CA ILE A 97 17.05 0.09 -4.69
C ILE A 97 17.12 1.63 -4.76
N GLU A 98 18.26 2.21 -4.34
CA GLU A 98 18.44 3.66 -4.31
C GLU A 98 18.47 4.27 -5.72
N ASP A 99 19.08 3.59 -6.67
CA ASP A 99 19.17 4.08 -8.06
C ASP A 99 17.78 4.12 -8.70
N ILE A 100 16.98 3.07 -8.52
CA ILE A 100 15.61 3.03 -9.05
C ILE A 100 14.71 4.09 -8.38
N LYS A 101 14.89 4.30 -7.08
CA LYS A 101 14.14 5.30 -6.31
C LYS A 101 14.50 6.73 -6.76
N ASN A 102 15.78 7.00 -6.97
CA ASN A 102 16.25 8.30 -7.46
C ASN A 102 15.76 8.58 -8.89
N ASP A 103 15.74 7.59 -9.76
CA ASP A 103 15.17 7.70 -11.10
C ASP A 103 13.69 8.13 -11.05
N ILE A 104 12.89 7.48 -10.20
CA ILE A 104 11.47 7.81 -10.04
C ILE A 104 11.30 9.23 -9.46
N LEU A 105 12.10 9.61 -8.46
CA LEU A 105 12.05 10.95 -7.88
C LEU A 105 12.38 12.05 -8.91
N ASN A 106 13.36 11.79 -9.79
CA ASN A 106 13.74 12.72 -10.87
C ASN A 106 12.65 12.86 -11.94
N MET A 107 11.79 11.86 -12.10
CA MET A 107 10.64 11.90 -13.02
C MET A 107 9.48 12.75 -12.48
N ILE A 108 9.38 12.98 -11.16
CA ILE A 108 8.25 13.68 -10.51
C ILE A 108 8.51 15.20 -10.40
N VAL A 109 8.95 15.86 -11.46
CA VAL A 109 9.27 17.31 -11.40
C VAL A 109 8.09 18.21 -11.82
N SER A 110 7.03 17.67 -12.45
CA SER A 110 5.89 18.44 -12.94
C SER A 110 4.56 18.02 -12.29
N ARG A 111 3.54 18.93 -12.35
CA ARG A 111 2.17 18.63 -11.86
C ARG A 111 1.50 17.51 -12.67
N GLU A 112 1.87 17.35 -13.90
CA GLU A 112 1.38 16.33 -14.82
C GLU A 112 2.01 14.99 -14.51
N ALA A 113 3.31 14.95 -14.20
CA ALA A 113 4.02 13.80 -13.69
C ALA A 113 3.37 13.24 -12.40
N GLY A 114 2.82 14.11 -11.54
CA GLY A 114 2.12 13.70 -10.33
C GLY A 114 0.85 12.88 -10.58
N ARG A 115 0.08 13.21 -11.62
CA ARG A 115 -1.12 12.43 -12.02
C ARG A 115 -0.73 11.09 -12.63
N ASN A 116 0.23 11.10 -13.54
CA ASN A 116 0.71 9.89 -14.20
C ASN A 116 1.31 8.89 -13.22
N ILE A 117 1.99 9.34 -12.15
CA ILE A 117 2.55 8.43 -11.14
C ILE A 117 1.46 7.78 -10.27
N ILE A 118 0.37 8.52 -9.98
CA ILE A 118 -0.77 7.96 -9.22
C ILE A 118 -1.46 6.90 -10.08
N GLU A 119 -1.74 7.18 -11.34
CA GLU A 119 -2.36 6.25 -12.28
C GLU A 119 -1.48 5.02 -12.52
N ALA A 120 -0.16 5.22 -12.69
CA ALA A 120 0.79 4.13 -12.79
C ALA A 120 0.82 3.27 -11.52
N LEU A 121 0.75 3.88 -10.34
CA LEU A 121 0.71 3.17 -9.06
C LEU A 121 -0.58 2.37 -8.91
N GLU A 122 -1.72 2.92 -9.33
CA GLU A 122 -3.02 2.25 -9.31
C GLU A 122 -3.07 1.03 -10.25
N SER A 123 -2.36 1.08 -11.37
CA SER A 123 -2.25 -0.03 -12.32
C SER A 123 -1.44 -1.23 -11.80
N LEU A 124 -0.68 -1.06 -10.71
CA LEU A 124 0.13 -2.15 -10.16
C LEU A 124 -0.74 -3.18 -9.43
N GLU A 125 -0.28 -4.44 -9.49
CA GLU A 125 -0.82 -5.50 -8.63
C GLU A 125 -0.72 -5.10 -7.15
N TYR A 126 -1.75 -5.44 -6.38
CA TYR A 126 -1.87 -5.17 -4.96
C TYR A 126 -0.60 -5.46 -4.14
N LYS A 127 0.06 -6.61 -4.38
CA LYS A 127 1.26 -7.03 -3.65
C LYS A 127 2.44 -6.06 -3.79
N TYR A 128 2.55 -5.35 -4.91
CA TYR A 128 3.60 -4.34 -5.17
C TYR A 128 3.18 -2.97 -4.66
N ARG A 129 1.98 -2.53 -5.02
CA ARG A 129 1.41 -1.24 -4.61
C ARG A 129 1.41 -1.07 -3.09
N SER A 130 1.07 -2.13 -2.36
CA SER A 130 1.02 -2.10 -0.90
C SER A 130 2.36 -1.86 -0.23
N VAL A 131 3.42 -2.49 -0.71
CA VAL A 131 4.77 -2.34 -0.15
C VAL A 131 5.32 -0.94 -0.46
N ILE A 132 5.11 -0.45 -1.70
CA ILE A 132 5.52 0.90 -2.09
C ILE A 132 4.80 1.94 -1.20
N ASN A 133 3.49 1.81 -1.01
CA ASN A 133 2.70 2.75 -0.23
C ASN A 133 3.12 2.78 1.25
N LEU A 134 3.33 1.62 1.85
CA LEU A 134 3.78 1.54 3.25
C LEU A 134 5.16 2.17 3.44
N ASN A 135 6.05 2.04 2.47
CA ASN A 135 7.38 2.64 2.56
C ASN A 135 7.35 4.13 2.19
N ALA A 136 6.86 4.49 1.00
CA ALA A 136 6.97 5.84 0.45
C ALA A 136 6.00 6.84 1.10
N VAL A 137 4.75 6.42 1.40
CA VAL A 137 3.71 7.32 1.94
C VAL A 137 3.65 7.25 3.45
N CYS A 138 3.69 6.04 4.02
CA CYS A 138 3.55 5.85 5.46
C CYS A 138 4.89 5.92 6.22
N GLY A 139 6.03 5.82 5.52
CA GLY A 139 7.38 5.95 6.08
C GLY A 139 7.87 4.74 6.88
N PHE A 140 7.25 3.55 6.70
CA PHE A 140 7.68 2.34 7.37
C PHE A 140 8.93 1.74 6.74
N ASP A 141 9.81 1.19 7.56
CA ASP A 141 10.93 0.38 7.10
C ASP A 141 10.49 -1.03 6.68
N PHE A 142 11.37 -1.78 6.01
CA PHE A 142 11.02 -3.12 5.50
C PHE A 142 10.75 -4.14 6.60
N VAL A 143 11.31 -3.95 7.80
CA VAL A 143 11.06 -4.83 8.96
C VAL A 143 9.67 -4.55 9.53
N GLU A 144 9.27 -3.30 9.63
CA GLU A 144 7.92 -2.90 10.03
C GLU A 144 6.88 -3.38 9.02
N ILE A 145 7.14 -3.19 7.72
CA ILE A 145 6.26 -3.65 6.62
C ILE A 145 6.10 -5.17 6.67
N SER A 146 7.17 -5.91 6.95
CA SER A 146 7.10 -7.37 7.06
C SER A 146 6.14 -7.83 8.17
N LYS A 147 6.13 -7.11 9.29
CA LYS A 147 5.20 -7.38 10.41
C LYS A 147 3.77 -6.98 10.06
N ILE A 148 3.59 -5.79 9.43
CA ILE A 148 2.27 -5.29 9.02
C ILE A 148 1.62 -6.26 8.02
N LEU A 149 2.36 -6.71 7.02
CA LEU A 149 1.85 -7.59 5.96
C LEU A 149 1.92 -9.08 6.31
N ASN A 150 2.55 -9.43 7.44
CA ASN A 150 2.80 -10.80 7.87
C ASN A 150 3.52 -11.64 6.79
N VAL A 151 4.58 -11.07 6.22
CA VAL A 151 5.43 -11.73 5.21
C VAL A 151 6.90 -11.59 5.59
N ASN A 152 7.79 -12.40 5.00
CA ASN A 152 9.22 -12.31 5.26
C ASN A 152 9.79 -10.97 4.74
N VAL A 153 10.80 -10.40 5.43
CA VAL A 153 11.49 -9.16 5.05
C VAL A 153 12.08 -9.25 3.63
N ASN A 154 12.63 -10.40 3.25
CA ASN A 154 13.15 -10.59 1.89
C ASN A 154 12.03 -10.54 0.84
N THR A 155 10.85 -11.06 1.16
CA THR A 155 9.66 -10.93 0.31
C THR A 155 9.26 -9.47 0.16
N VAL A 156 9.31 -8.67 1.24
CA VAL A 156 9.04 -7.22 1.18
C VAL A 156 10.04 -6.52 0.25
N LYS A 157 11.34 -6.79 0.42
CA LYS A 157 12.41 -6.21 -0.42
C LYS A 157 12.21 -6.56 -1.90
N THR A 158 11.97 -7.83 -2.20
CA THR A 158 11.72 -8.30 -3.57
C THR A 158 10.48 -7.64 -4.18
N ARG A 159 9.37 -7.58 -3.43
CA ARG A 159 8.14 -6.91 -3.88
C ARG A 159 8.36 -5.42 -4.10
N TYR A 160 9.13 -4.76 -3.25
CA TYR A 160 9.45 -3.34 -3.39
C TYR A 160 10.27 -3.07 -4.66
N CYS A 161 11.36 -3.81 -4.89
CA CYS A 161 12.20 -3.67 -6.09
C CYS A 161 11.40 -3.92 -7.38
N ARG A 162 10.68 -5.04 -7.44
CA ARG A 162 9.85 -5.38 -8.61
C ARG A 162 8.73 -4.36 -8.81
N GLY A 163 8.14 -3.90 -7.71
CA GLY A 163 7.12 -2.87 -7.73
C GLY A 163 7.63 -1.55 -8.31
N LEU A 164 8.82 -1.08 -7.92
CA LEU A 164 9.43 0.11 -8.48
C LEU A 164 9.75 -0.02 -9.97
N LYS A 165 10.27 -1.18 -10.42
CA LYS A 165 10.50 -1.43 -11.85
C LYS A 165 9.21 -1.39 -12.66
N LYS A 166 8.15 -2.04 -12.15
CA LYS A 166 6.82 -2.02 -12.78
C LYS A 166 6.21 -0.61 -12.79
N LEU A 167 6.36 0.14 -11.70
CA LEU A 167 5.91 1.52 -11.59
C LEU A 167 6.57 2.42 -12.64
N LYS A 168 7.91 2.31 -12.76
CA LYS A 168 8.66 3.05 -13.79
C LYS A 168 8.17 2.71 -15.20
N ALA A 169 7.99 1.43 -15.51
CA ALA A 169 7.51 1.00 -16.82
C ALA A 169 6.07 1.47 -17.12
N ALA A 170 5.18 1.45 -16.12
CA ALA A 170 3.81 1.95 -16.27
C ALA A 170 3.79 3.47 -16.47
N TYR A 171 4.57 4.21 -15.68
CA TYR A 171 4.71 5.66 -15.80
C TYR A 171 5.20 6.09 -17.20
N LEU A 172 6.26 5.46 -17.72
CA LEU A 172 6.80 5.78 -19.05
C LEU A 172 5.76 5.57 -20.16
N LYS A 173 4.92 4.54 -20.07
CA LYS A 173 3.84 4.30 -21.03
C LYS A 173 2.78 5.42 -21.02
N LEU A 174 2.47 5.97 -19.86
CA LEU A 174 1.51 7.08 -19.72
C LEU A 174 2.10 8.38 -20.25
N ASP A 175 3.39 8.61 -19.98
CA ASP A 175 4.11 9.81 -20.43
C ASP A 175 4.25 9.84 -21.96
N GLU A 176 4.61 8.72 -22.59
CA GLU A 176 4.66 8.58 -24.06
C GLU A 176 3.27 8.76 -24.71
N GLY A 177 2.21 8.28 -24.06
CA GLY A 177 0.82 8.44 -24.52
C GLY A 177 0.30 9.89 -24.44
N GLY A 178 0.76 10.67 -23.45
CA GLY A 178 0.45 12.09 -23.28
C GLY A 178 1.03 12.97 -24.39
N VAL A 179 2.26 12.72 -24.78
CA VAL A 179 2.97 13.49 -25.82
C VAL A 179 2.33 13.35 -27.22
N LEU A 180 1.61 12.26 -27.49
CA LEU A 180 0.93 12.05 -28.78
C LEU A 180 -0.41 12.80 -28.89
N ASN A 181 -1.04 13.17 -27.75
CA ASN A 181 -2.33 13.87 -27.76
C ASN A 181 -2.19 15.41 -27.86
N GLU A 182 -1.03 15.97 -27.58
CA GLU A 182 -0.79 17.43 -27.68
C GLU A 182 -0.37 17.89 -29.08
N ARG A 183 -0.22 16.96 -30.04
CA ARG A 183 0.17 17.26 -31.46
C ARG A 183 -0.97 17.17 -32.46
N LYS A 184 -2.23 17.29 -32.03
CA LYS A 184 -3.38 17.39 -32.94
C LYS A 184 -4.10 18.70 -32.79
#